data_e2c6cc3f27e501adf5e2d54b9c4d5b04
#
_entry.id   e2c6cc3f27e501adf5e2d54b9c4d5b04
#
_cell.length_a   1.000
_cell.length_b   1.000
_cell.length_c   1.000
_cell.angle_alpha   90.00
_cell.angle_beta   90.00
_cell.angle_gamma   90.00
#
_symmetry.space_group_name_H-M   'P 1'
#
loop_
_entity.id
_entity.type
_entity.pdbx_description
1 polymer ?
#
loop_
_entity_poly.entity_id
_entity_poly.type
_entity_poly.pdbx_seq_one_letter_code
_entity_poly.pdbx_strand_id
1 'polypeptide(L)'
;MVRLIYKIFPGIIFCFVIAYSGIYLSDFIGTEILNLKKSPISPIMLSIIFGLLIGNIFHINNFLLEGIKFSLKFILRLGIICLGIRLGLLDIFKVGIVGIPLIVACIIISILVVNYLCKLLNVSSKMGSLIAVGTSICGASAIVATSPAINADKEEVAYAIANITIFGIIAMFLYPFMAYYLFSGDELASGLFLGTSIHETAQVAGAGLIYAEQFNSPCLLYTSDAADDIRR
;
A
#
# COMPACT_ATOMS: atom_id res chain seq x y z
N MET A 1 23.12 7.88 -20.90
CA MET A 1 22.06 8.62 -20.18
C MET A 1 20.83 8.85 -21.05
N VAL A 2 20.91 9.46 -22.21
CA VAL A 2 19.77 9.74 -23.11
C VAL A 2 18.98 8.49 -23.52
N ARG A 3 19.63 7.38 -23.91
CA ARG A 3 18.96 6.11 -24.26
C ARG A 3 18.16 5.48 -23.11
N LEU A 4 18.57 5.71 -21.86
CA LEU A 4 17.86 5.20 -20.68
C LEU A 4 16.56 5.98 -20.45
N ILE A 5 16.61 7.31 -20.65
CA ILE A 5 15.42 8.17 -20.52
C ILE A 5 14.36 7.79 -21.54
N TYR A 6 14.73 7.53 -22.81
CA TYR A 6 13.79 7.10 -23.85
C TYR A 6 13.10 5.77 -23.54
N LYS A 7 13.75 4.87 -22.80
CA LYS A 7 13.15 3.58 -22.40
C LYS A 7 12.19 3.71 -21.22
N ILE A 8 12.46 4.64 -20.31
CA ILE A 8 11.68 4.80 -19.07
C ILE A 8 10.46 5.71 -19.27
N PHE A 9 10.62 6.74 -20.12
CA PHE A 9 9.62 7.78 -20.32
C PHE A 9 8.23 7.29 -20.72
N PRO A 10 8.06 6.33 -21.65
CA PRO A 10 6.74 5.84 -22.04
C PRO A 10 5.96 5.17 -20.90
N GLY A 11 6.66 4.37 -20.07
CA GLY A 11 6.02 3.74 -18.93
C GLY A 11 5.65 4.72 -17.82
N ILE A 12 6.42 5.81 -17.64
CA ILE A 12 6.07 6.89 -16.71
C ILE A 12 4.81 7.61 -17.21
N ILE A 13 4.75 7.96 -18.49
CA ILE A 13 3.56 8.59 -19.09
C ILE A 13 2.35 7.68 -18.92
N PHE A 14 2.51 6.39 -19.16
CA PHE A 14 1.43 5.41 -19.00
C PHE A 14 0.90 5.38 -17.55
N CYS A 15 1.76 5.35 -16.54
CA CYS A 15 1.36 5.44 -15.14
C CYS A 15 0.65 6.77 -14.83
N PHE A 16 1.15 7.87 -15.38
CA PHE A 16 0.52 9.20 -15.23
C PHE A 16 -0.88 9.26 -15.85
N VAL A 17 -1.06 8.68 -17.03
CA VAL A 17 -2.38 8.61 -17.71
C VAL A 17 -3.36 7.80 -16.87
N ILE A 18 -2.94 6.67 -16.32
CA ILE A 18 -3.81 5.86 -15.44
C ILE A 18 -4.21 6.66 -14.19
N ALA A 19 -3.24 7.31 -13.53
CA ALA A 19 -3.52 8.12 -12.35
C ALA A 19 -4.47 9.28 -12.66
N TYR A 20 -4.22 9.99 -13.75
CA TYR A 20 -5.07 11.10 -14.20
C TYR A 20 -6.48 10.63 -14.57
N SER A 21 -6.61 9.48 -15.24
CA SER A 21 -7.90 8.87 -15.56
C SER A 21 -8.72 8.53 -14.31
N GLY A 22 -8.05 8.05 -13.26
CA GLY A 22 -8.69 7.78 -11.97
C GLY A 22 -9.21 9.05 -11.30
N ILE A 23 -8.42 10.13 -11.32
CA ILE A 23 -8.84 11.45 -10.79
C ILE A 23 -10.04 11.96 -11.57
N TYR A 24 -9.93 12.01 -12.90
CA TYR A 24 -10.99 12.51 -13.76
C TYR A 24 -12.31 11.74 -13.60
N LEU A 25 -12.24 10.39 -13.56
CA LEU A 25 -13.43 9.57 -13.38
C LEU A 25 -14.05 9.72 -11.98
N SER A 26 -13.23 9.85 -10.96
CA SER A 26 -13.72 10.13 -9.60
C SER A 26 -14.50 11.43 -9.56
N ASP A 27 -13.91 12.50 -10.08
CA ASP A 27 -14.55 13.83 -10.11
C ASP A 27 -15.83 13.78 -10.96
N PHE A 28 -15.80 13.15 -12.13
CA PHE A 28 -16.97 13.00 -12.99
C PHE A 28 -18.13 12.26 -12.29
N ILE A 29 -17.83 11.15 -11.60
CA ILE A 29 -18.85 10.40 -10.83
C ILE A 29 -19.40 11.26 -9.69
N GLY A 30 -18.54 11.99 -8.98
CA GLY A 30 -18.96 12.83 -7.86
C GLY A 30 -19.82 14.00 -8.30
N THR A 31 -19.36 14.79 -9.27
CA THR A 31 -19.99 16.04 -9.67
C THR A 31 -21.14 15.85 -10.63
N GLU A 32 -20.97 15.06 -11.71
CA GLU A 32 -21.94 14.95 -12.79
C GLU A 32 -23.01 13.87 -12.54
N ILE A 33 -22.64 12.73 -11.94
CA ILE A 33 -23.59 11.62 -11.73
C ILE A 33 -24.32 11.77 -10.39
N LEU A 34 -23.57 12.04 -9.31
CA LEU A 34 -24.13 12.06 -7.97
C LEU A 34 -24.48 13.46 -7.46
N ASN A 35 -24.14 14.53 -8.20
CA ASN A 35 -24.33 15.93 -7.81
C ASN A 35 -23.81 16.25 -6.39
N LEU A 36 -22.73 15.60 -6.00
CA LEU A 36 -22.06 15.78 -4.70
C LEU A 36 -20.87 16.72 -4.86
N LYS A 37 -20.56 17.49 -3.79
CA LYS A 37 -19.36 18.34 -3.75
C LYS A 37 -18.06 17.54 -3.78
N LYS A 38 -18.09 16.27 -3.38
CA LYS A 38 -16.95 15.35 -3.35
C LYS A 38 -17.41 13.95 -3.76
N SER A 39 -16.59 13.26 -4.54
CA SER A 39 -16.88 11.88 -4.92
C SER A 39 -16.84 10.94 -3.72
N PRO A 40 -17.79 10.01 -3.59
CA PRO A 40 -17.73 8.94 -2.60
C PRO A 40 -16.68 7.86 -2.93
N ILE A 41 -16.10 7.92 -4.14
CA ILE A 41 -15.11 6.94 -4.61
C ILE A 41 -13.75 7.65 -4.69
N SER A 42 -12.76 7.14 -3.97
CA SER A 42 -11.40 7.70 -4.00
C SER A 42 -10.78 7.61 -5.39
N PRO A 43 -10.16 8.69 -5.91
CA PRO A 43 -9.38 8.68 -7.14
C PRO A 43 -8.30 7.61 -7.16
N ILE A 44 -7.70 7.35 -6.00
CA ILE A 44 -6.64 6.34 -5.83
C ILE A 44 -7.21 4.94 -6.04
N MET A 45 -8.39 4.64 -5.48
CA MET A 45 -9.08 3.37 -5.69
C MET A 45 -9.32 3.12 -7.18
N LEU A 46 -9.83 4.10 -7.90
CA LEU A 46 -10.08 3.99 -9.34
C LEU A 46 -8.79 3.79 -10.14
N SER A 47 -7.74 4.54 -9.80
CA SER A 47 -6.43 4.39 -10.47
C SER A 47 -5.84 2.98 -10.28
N ILE A 48 -5.98 2.40 -9.09
CA ILE A 48 -5.52 1.04 -8.79
C ILE A 48 -6.36 0.02 -9.56
N ILE A 49 -7.68 0.17 -9.56
CA ILE A 49 -8.58 -0.72 -10.32
C ILE A 49 -8.25 -0.67 -11.80
N PHE A 50 -8.03 0.51 -12.38
CA PHE A 50 -7.59 0.63 -13.77
C PHE A 50 -6.25 -0.05 -14.03
N GLY A 51 -5.27 0.15 -13.14
CA GLY A 51 -3.98 -0.53 -13.24
C GLY A 51 -4.11 -2.04 -13.24
N LEU A 52 -4.95 -2.59 -12.34
CA LEU A 52 -5.24 -4.03 -12.26
C LEU A 52 -5.95 -4.55 -13.51
N LEU A 53 -6.98 -3.86 -13.98
CA LEU A 53 -7.73 -4.27 -15.18
C LEU A 53 -6.83 -4.26 -16.41
N ILE A 54 -6.10 -3.17 -16.62
CA ILE A 54 -5.21 -3.05 -17.78
C ILE A 54 -4.08 -4.09 -17.70
N GLY A 55 -3.48 -4.29 -16.52
CA GLY A 55 -2.40 -5.25 -16.35
C GLY A 55 -2.81 -6.72 -16.53
N ASN A 56 -4.10 -7.05 -16.27
CA ASN A 56 -4.60 -8.42 -16.44
C ASN A 56 -5.24 -8.67 -17.81
N ILE A 57 -5.86 -7.66 -18.42
CA ILE A 57 -6.55 -7.81 -19.72
C ILE A 57 -5.59 -7.61 -20.89
N PHE A 58 -4.68 -6.65 -20.77
CA PHE A 58 -3.77 -6.29 -21.85
C PHE A 58 -2.36 -6.81 -21.56
N HIS A 59 -1.75 -7.41 -22.57
CA HIS A 59 -0.34 -7.79 -22.49
C HIS A 59 0.54 -6.54 -22.50
N ILE A 60 1.09 -6.17 -21.33
CA ILE A 60 1.93 -4.97 -21.22
C ILE A 60 3.24 -5.22 -21.96
N ASN A 61 3.49 -4.42 -23.00
CA ASN A 61 4.67 -4.53 -23.82
C ASN A 61 5.94 -4.20 -23.00
N ASN A 62 7.05 -4.91 -23.28
CA ASN A 62 8.35 -4.69 -22.64
C ASN A 62 8.82 -3.23 -22.70
N PHE A 63 8.35 -2.48 -23.69
CA PHE A 63 8.63 -1.04 -23.85
C PHE A 63 8.06 -0.17 -22.71
N LEU A 64 6.92 -0.55 -22.14
CA LEU A 64 6.30 0.15 -21.01
C LEU A 64 6.84 -0.35 -19.67
N LEU A 65 7.23 -1.61 -19.61
CA LEU A 65 7.59 -2.31 -18.38
C LEU A 65 8.79 -1.66 -17.66
N GLU A 66 9.77 -1.16 -18.39
CA GLU A 66 10.95 -0.48 -17.82
C GLU A 66 10.54 0.80 -17.07
N GLY A 67 9.65 1.61 -17.64
CA GLY A 67 9.13 2.83 -17.00
C GLY A 67 8.19 2.54 -15.83
N ILE A 68 7.36 1.49 -15.92
CA ILE A 68 6.51 1.05 -14.81
C ILE A 68 7.38 0.59 -13.62
N LYS A 69 8.42 -0.21 -13.87
CA LYS A 69 9.37 -0.63 -12.82
C LYS A 69 10.10 0.57 -12.21
N PHE A 70 10.48 1.55 -13.03
CA PHE A 70 11.08 2.78 -12.54
C PHE A 70 10.12 3.57 -11.65
N SER A 71 8.86 3.73 -12.08
CA SER A 71 7.82 4.42 -11.31
C SER A 71 7.60 3.73 -9.96
N LEU A 72 7.49 2.41 -9.94
CA LEU A 72 7.36 1.62 -8.72
C LEU A 72 8.57 1.76 -7.79
N LYS A 73 9.79 1.82 -8.33
CA LYS A 73 11.01 1.83 -7.52
C LYS A 73 11.43 3.23 -7.07
N PHE A 74 11.29 4.25 -7.92
CA PHE A 74 11.78 5.60 -7.66
C PHE A 74 10.66 6.59 -7.38
N ILE A 75 9.61 6.66 -8.22
CA ILE A 75 8.56 7.66 -8.07
C ILE A 75 7.73 7.38 -6.82
N LEU A 76 7.37 6.12 -6.57
CA LEU A 76 6.67 5.73 -5.33
C LEU A 76 7.48 6.08 -4.09
N ARG A 77 8.79 5.76 -4.07
CA ARG A 77 9.66 6.11 -2.93
C ARG A 77 9.78 7.62 -2.74
N LEU A 78 9.91 8.36 -3.83
CA LEU A 78 9.94 9.83 -3.78
C LEU A 78 8.63 10.37 -3.20
N GLY A 79 7.48 9.83 -3.61
CA GLY A 79 6.18 10.18 -3.05
C GLY A 79 6.12 9.93 -1.54
N ILE A 80 6.58 8.76 -1.07
CA ILE A 80 6.64 8.43 0.37
C ILE A 80 7.57 9.39 1.12
N ILE A 81 8.73 9.73 0.56
CA ILE A 81 9.66 10.71 1.16
C ILE A 81 8.97 12.08 1.27
N CYS A 82 8.30 12.53 0.22
CA CYS A 82 7.57 13.81 0.23
C CYS A 82 6.44 13.82 1.27
N LEU A 83 5.75 12.70 1.45
CA LEU A 83 4.76 12.55 2.53
C LEU A 83 5.45 12.63 3.90
N GLY A 84 6.59 11.95 4.08
CA GLY A 84 7.35 11.97 5.34
C GLY A 84 7.88 13.36 5.73
N ILE A 85 8.23 14.20 4.77
CA ILE A 85 8.68 15.58 5.03
C ILE A 85 7.57 16.44 5.68
N ARG A 86 6.31 16.11 5.42
CA ARG A 86 5.15 16.80 6.01
C ARG A 86 4.90 16.41 7.47
N LEU A 87 5.44 15.30 7.94
CA LEU A 87 5.29 14.85 9.32
C LEU A 87 6.21 15.67 10.25
N GLY A 88 5.63 16.24 11.28
CA GLY A 88 6.40 16.91 12.34
C GLY A 88 7.27 15.89 13.10
N LEU A 89 8.51 16.27 13.43
CA LEU A 89 9.41 15.40 14.19
C LEU A 89 8.79 14.93 15.52
N LEU A 90 8.06 15.82 16.21
CA LEU A 90 7.38 15.50 17.48
C LEU A 90 6.28 14.45 17.29
N ASP A 91 5.56 14.51 16.19
CA ASP A 91 4.49 13.55 15.90
C ASP A 91 5.07 12.18 15.56
N ILE A 92 6.19 12.14 14.83
CA ILE A 92 6.93 10.89 14.57
C ILE A 92 7.37 10.24 15.88
N PHE A 93 7.87 11.00 16.85
CA PHE A 93 8.26 10.46 18.16
C PHE A 93 7.06 9.94 18.95
N LYS A 94 5.94 10.67 18.99
CA LYS A 94 4.72 10.23 19.69
C LYS A 94 4.18 8.92 19.11
N VAL A 95 4.06 8.85 17.78
CA VAL A 95 3.59 7.65 17.08
C VAL A 95 4.59 6.51 17.26
N GLY A 96 5.90 6.80 17.20
CA GLY A 96 6.96 5.81 17.33
C GLY A 96 7.00 5.13 18.71
N ILE A 97 6.77 5.87 19.79
CA ILE A 97 6.77 5.30 21.16
C ILE A 97 5.68 4.22 21.31
N VAL A 98 4.50 4.44 20.73
CA VAL A 98 3.39 3.48 20.77
C VAL A 98 3.52 2.45 19.65
N GLY A 99 3.90 2.89 18.46
CA GLY A 99 3.95 2.07 17.25
C GLY A 99 5.04 1.01 17.28
N ILE A 100 6.25 1.34 17.74
CA ILE A 100 7.39 0.38 17.72
C ILE A 100 7.10 -0.88 18.55
N PRO A 101 6.68 -0.79 19.83
CA PRO A 101 6.33 -1.99 20.60
C PRO A 101 5.19 -2.79 19.97
N LEU A 102 4.19 -2.10 19.41
CA LEU A 102 3.06 -2.74 18.73
C LEU A 102 3.53 -3.49 17.48
N ILE A 103 4.36 -2.87 16.64
CA ILE A 103 4.91 -3.49 15.43
C ILE A 103 5.74 -4.73 15.79
N VAL A 104 6.61 -4.65 16.80
CA VAL A 104 7.42 -5.79 17.24
C VAL A 104 6.52 -6.93 17.73
N ALA A 105 5.49 -6.62 18.51
CA ALA A 105 4.52 -7.63 18.96
C ALA A 105 3.78 -8.27 17.77
N CYS A 106 3.30 -7.46 16.82
CA CYS A 106 2.63 -7.95 15.61
C CYS A 106 3.54 -8.86 14.78
N ILE A 107 4.81 -8.51 14.58
CA ILE A 107 5.78 -9.35 13.84
C ILE A 107 5.94 -10.70 14.53
N ILE A 108 6.20 -10.71 15.84
CA ILE A 108 6.42 -11.95 16.59
C ILE A 108 5.18 -12.83 16.54
N ILE A 109 4.01 -12.27 16.85
CA ILE A 109 2.73 -13.00 16.85
C ILE A 109 2.44 -13.54 15.45
N SER A 110 2.61 -12.73 14.42
CA SER A 110 2.36 -13.12 13.02
C SER A 110 3.24 -14.32 12.61
N ILE A 111 4.55 -14.25 12.89
CA ILE A 111 5.47 -15.36 12.58
C ILE A 111 5.04 -16.63 13.32
N LEU A 112 4.72 -16.54 14.60
CA LEU A 112 4.32 -17.71 15.41
C LEU A 112 3.01 -18.32 14.91
N VAL A 113 1.99 -17.49 14.69
CA VAL A 113 0.66 -17.93 14.23
C VAL A 113 0.73 -18.53 12.84
N VAL A 114 1.40 -17.87 11.89
CA VAL A 114 1.51 -18.39 10.52
C VAL A 114 2.26 -19.71 10.50
N ASN A 115 3.40 -19.81 11.22
CA ASN A 115 4.13 -21.08 11.30
C ASN A 115 3.31 -22.21 11.95
N TYR A 116 2.53 -21.88 12.97
CA TYR A 116 1.63 -22.86 13.61
C TYR A 116 0.54 -23.33 12.63
N LEU A 117 -0.12 -22.39 11.94
CA LEU A 117 -1.18 -22.70 10.95
C LEU A 117 -0.62 -23.50 9.76
N CYS A 118 0.56 -23.14 9.26
CA CYS A 118 1.20 -23.87 8.18
C CYS A 118 1.49 -25.34 8.55
N LYS A 119 1.93 -25.58 9.80
CA LYS A 119 2.11 -26.94 10.31
C LYS A 119 0.78 -27.70 10.41
N LEU A 120 -0.26 -27.03 10.89
CA LEU A 120 -1.60 -27.65 11.03
C LEU A 120 -2.20 -27.99 9.67
N LEU A 121 -1.98 -27.15 8.66
CA LEU A 121 -2.48 -27.31 7.28
C LEU A 121 -1.56 -28.18 6.39
N ASN A 122 -0.48 -28.75 6.95
CA ASN A 122 0.51 -29.54 6.21
C ASN A 122 1.12 -28.79 5.01
N VAL A 123 1.32 -27.48 5.14
CA VAL A 123 2.03 -26.65 4.14
C VAL A 123 3.52 -26.94 4.25
N SER A 124 4.22 -26.95 3.10
CA SER A 124 5.68 -27.15 3.09
C SER A 124 6.38 -26.12 4.00
N SER A 125 7.44 -26.55 4.71
CA SER A 125 8.18 -25.67 5.62
C SER A 125 8.74 -24.44 4.92
N LYS A 126 9.16 -24.56 3.66
CA LYS A 126 9.67 -23.44 2.85
C LYS A 126 8.57 -22.44 2.54
N MET A 127 7.43 -22.91 2.03
CA MET A 127 6.28 -22.07 1.72
C MET A 127 5.73 -21.40 2.98
N GLY A 128 5.61 -22.15 4.10
CA GLY A 128 5.19 -21.62 5.39
C GLY A 128 6.10 -20.49 5.87
N SER A 129 7.42 -20.66 5.73
CA SER A 129 8.39 -19.61 6.08
C SER A 129 8.28 -18.39 5.18
N LEU A 130 8.06 -18.57 3.87
CA LEU A 130 7.86 -17.44 2.95
C LEU A 130 6.60 -16.65 3.28
N ILE A 131 5.50 -17.33 3.55
CA ILE A 131 4.24 -16.69 3.94
C ILE A 131 4.42 -15.98 5.29
N ALA A 132 5.06 -16.62 6.27
CA ALA A 132 5.31 -16.03 7.58
C ALA A 132 6.12 -14.74 7.50
N VAL A 133 7.22 -14.75 6.73
CA VAL A 133 8.07 -13.57 6.54
C VAL A 133 7.34 -12.49 5.72
N GLY A 134 6.61 -12.89 4.68
CA GLY A 134 5.80 -11.97 3.87
C GLY A 134 4.74 -11.25 4.68
N THR A 135 3.99 -11.98 5.50
CA THR A 135 2.94 -11.41 6.38
C THR A 135 3.49 -10.57 7.52
N SER A 136 4.73 -10.79 7.94
CA SER A 136 5.26 -10.16 9.14
C SER A 136 6.11 -8.93 8.88
N ILE A 137 6.64 -8.75 7.67
CA ILE A 137 7.62 -7.68 7.40
C ILE A 137 7.08 -6.73 6.31
N CYS A 138 7.46 -6.97 5.03
CA CYS A 138 7.12 -6.04 3.94
C CYS A 138 6.60 -6.75 2.69
N GLY A 139 5.84 -7.82 2.86
CA GLY A 139 5.17 -8.51 1.76
C GLY A 139 6.12 -9.17 0.78
N ALA A 140 5.91 -8.91 -0.49
CA ALA A 140 6.66 -9.52 -1.60
C ALA A 140 8.18 -9.31 -1.51
N SER A 141 8.63 -8.14 -1.04
CA SER A 141 10.05 -7.83 -0.91
C SER A 141 10.76 -8.77 0.07
N ALA A 142 10.11 -9.07 1.21
CA ALA A 142 10.64 -9.98 2.22
C ALA A 142 10.69 -11.43 1.72
N ILE A 143 9.67 -11.85 0.96
CA ILE A 143 9.62 -13.18 0.33
C ILE A 143 10.80 -13.34 -0.64
N VAL A 144 11.01 -12.37 -1.55
CA VAL A 144 12.10 -12.40 -2.53
C VAL A 144 13.47 -12.41 -1.85
N ALA A 145 13.64 -11.63 -0.77
CA ALA A 145 14.89 -11.59 -0.03
C ALA A 145 15.18 -12.90 0.73
N THR A 146 14.15 -13.57 1.24
CA THR A 146 14.29 -14.80 2.04
C THR A 146 14.42 -16.03 1.17
N SER A 147 13.80 -16.04 -0.02
CA SER A 147 13.75 -17.23 -0.89
C SER A 147 15.11 -17.88 -1.19
N PRO A 148 16.21 -17.13 -1.47
CA PRO A 148 17.51 -17.76 -1.70
C PRO A 148 18.11 -18.38 -0.41
N ALA A 149 17.85 -17.79 0.75
CA ALA A 149 18.39 -18.26 2.02
C ALA A 149 17.84 -19.63 2.44
N ILE A 150 16.59 -19.92 2.07
CA ILE A 150 15.93 -21.21 2.36
C ILE A 150 15.89 -22.16 1.17
N ASN A 151 16.53 -21.80 0.05
CA ASN A 151 16.47 -22.54 -1.21
C ASN A 151 15.03 -22.89 -1.61
N ALA A 152 14.14 -21.91 -1.62
CA ALA A 152 12.75 -22.09 -2.01
C ALA A 152 12.62 -22.24 -3.52
N ASP A 153 11.67 -23.06 -3.95
CA ASP A 153 11.39 -23.26 -5.35
C ASP A 153 10.65 -22.04 -5.95
N LYS A 154 10.86 -21.80 -7.25
CA LYS A 154 10.26 -20.66 -7.94
C LYS A 154 8.73 -20.64 -7.84
N GLU A 155 8.11 -21.79 -7.82
CA GLU A 155 6.67 -21.96 -7.69
C GLU A 155 6.19 -21.59 -6.30
N GLU A 156 6.91 -21.98 -5.24
CA GLU A 156 6.61 -21.59 -3.86
C GLU A 156 6.71 -20.07 -3.67
N VAL A 157 7.75 -19.46 -4.24
CA VAL A 157 7.95 -18.00 -4.20
C VAL A 157 6.83 -17.28 -4.95
N ALA A 158 6.48 -17.73 -6.16
CA ALA A 158 5.42 -17.13 -6.95
C ALA A 158 4.06 -17.23 -6.24
N TYR A 159 3.74 -18.38 -5.65
CA TYR A 159 2.52 -18.59 -4.91
C TYR A 159 2.45 -17.71 -3.65
N ALA A 160 3.52 -17.64 -2.87
CA ALA A 160 3.58 -16.81 -1.68
C ALA A 160 3.40 -15.31 -2.03
N ILE A 161 4.05 -14.82 -3.09
CA ILE A 161 3.90 -13.43 -3.56
C ILE A 161 2.45 -13.17 -4.02
N ALA A 162 1.88 -14.07 -4.82
CA ALA A 162 0.51 -13.91 -5.31
C ALA A 162 -0.49 -13.83 -4.15
N ASN A 163 -0.34 -14.69 -3.16
CA ASN A 163 -1.19 -14.73 -1.97
C ASN A 163 -1.14 -13.42 -1.19
N ILE A 164 0.07 -12.97 -0.81
CA ILE A 164 0.27 -11.70 -0.10
C ILE A 164 -0.30 -10.51 -0.88
N THR A 165 -0.09 -10.48 -2.20
CA THR A 165 -0.56 -9.40 -3.05
C THR A 165 -2.09 -9.35 -3.12
N ILE A 166 -2.76 -10.48 -3.32
CA ILE A 166 -4.22 -10.55 -3.41
C ILE A 166 -4.86 -10.13 -2.09
N PHE A 167 -4.45 -10.74 -0.97
CA PHE A 167 -5.00 -10.39 0.33
C PHE A 167 -4.66 -8.95 0.74
N GLY A 168 -3.48 -8.47 0.39
CA GLY A 168 -3.08 -7.08 0.64
C GLY A 168 -3.91 -6.07 -0.15
N ILE A 169 -4.28 -6.37 -1.41
CA ILE A 169 -5.20 -5.53 -2.20
C ILE A 169 -6.58 -5.50 -1.56
N ILE A 170 -7.11 -6.66 -1.16
CA ILE A 170 -8.40 -6.74 -0.47
C ILE A 170 -8.37 -5.92 0.83
N ALA A 171 -7.31 -6.08 1.62
CA ALA A 171 -7.12 -5.33 2.86
C ALA A 171 -7.03 -3.82 2.60
N MET A 172 -6.29 -3.38 1.58
CA MET A 172 -6.14 -1.97 1.23
C MET A 172 -7.48 -1.29 0.94
N PHE A 173 -8.43 -1.99 0.32
CA PHE A 173 -9.77 -1.44 0.05
C PHE A 173 -10.73 -1.56 1.24
N LEU A 174 -10.65 -2.64 2.00
CA LEU A 174 -11.61 -2.94 3.06
C LEU A 174 -11.23 -2.31 4.40
N TYR A 175 -9.94 -2.33 4.76
CA TYR A 175 -9.49 -1.93 6.09
C TYR A 175 -9.65 -0.44 6.42
N PRO A 176 -9.58 0.52 5.48
CA PRO A 176 -9.91 1.91 5.78
C PRO A 176 -11.32 2.08 6.37
N PHE A 177 -12.30 1.39 5.81
CA PHE A 177 -13.68 1.42 6.31
C PHE A 177 -13.80 0.70 7.66
N MET A 178 -13.16 -0.46 7.81
CA MET A 178 -13.10 -1.16 9.09
C MET A 178 -12.45 -0.31 10.18
N ALA A 179 -11.34 0.34 9.89
CA ALA A 179 -10.65 1.22 10.83
C ALA A 179 -11.54 2.34 11.33
N TYR A 180 -12.24 3.02 10.42
CA TYR A 180 -13.16 4.10 10.79
C TYR A 180 -14.25 3.63 11.75
N TYR A 181 -14.90 2.51 11.46
CA TYR A 181 -15.96 1.98 12.31
C TYR A 181 -15.46 1.37 13.63
N LEU A 182 -14.32 0.68 13.62
CA LEU A 182 -13.78 0.03 14.82
C LEU A 182 -13.21 1.04 15.82
N PHE A 183 -12.57 2.10 15.33
CA PHE A 183 -11.91 3.09 16.18
C PHE A 183 -12.70 4.41 16.29
N SER A 184 -13.96 4.44 15.81
CA SER A 184 -14.85 5.61 15.92
C SER A 184 -14.22 6.90 15.38
N GLY A 185 -13.39 6.80 14.37
CA GLY A 185 -12.70 7.92 13.73
C GLY A 185 -11.42 8.39 14.45
N ASP A 186 -10.93 7.66 15.46
CA ASP A 186 -9.60 7.94 16.03
C ASP A 186 -8.51 7.72 14.99
N GLU A 187 -7.85 8.81 14.61
CA GLU A 187 -6.86 8.82 13.54
C GLU A 187 -5.58 8.03 13.90
N LEU A 188 -5.14 8.14 15.14
CA LEU A 188 -3.94 7.45 15.61
C LEU A 188 -4.16 5.94 15.63
N ALA A 189 -5.25 5.48 16.21
CA ALA A 189 -5.61 4.07 16.27
C ALA A 189 -5.86 3.51 14.86
N SER A 190 -6.58 4.25 14.00
CA SER A 190 -6.82 3.87 12.61
C SER A 190 -5.52 3.77 11.81
N GLY A 191 -4.62 4.75 11.95
CA GLY A 191 -3.31 4.75 11.29
C GLY A 191 -2.42 3.60 11.73
N LEU A 192 -2.36 3.31 13.04
CA LEU A 192 -1.63 2.17 13.60
C LEU A 192 -2.22 0.84 13.09
N PHE A 193 -3.54 0.71 13.06
CA PHE A 193 -4.21 -0.47 12.52
C PHE A 193 -3.87 -0.70 11.05
N LEU A 194 -4.01 0.32 10.19
CA LEU A 194 -3.68 0.21 8.77
C LEU A 194 -2.19 -0.11 8.56
N GLY A 195 -1.31 0.54 9.31
CA GLY A 195 0.14 0.35 9.21
C GLY A 195 0.64 -1.01 9.69
N THR A 196 -0.08 -1.67 10.64
CA THR A 196 0.31 -2.97 11.18
C THR A 196 -0.40 -4.15 10.55
N SER A 197 -1.55 -3.91 9.87
CA SER A 197 -2.39 -4.97 9.29
C SER A 197 -2.16 -5.17 7.79
N ILE A 198 -1.59 -4.18 7.10
CA ILE A 198 -1.29 -4.24 5.66
C ILE A 198 0.22 -4.35 5.50
N HIS A 199 0.67 -5.31 4.68
CA HIS A 199 2.08 -5.73 4.70
C HIS A 199 2.94 -5.06 3.61
N GLU A 200 2.36 -4.62 2.51
CA GLU A 200 3.11 -4.00 1.43
C GLU A 200 3.07 -2.46 1.54
N THR A 201 4.24 -1.81 1.49
CA THR A 201 4.37 -0.36 1.69
C THR A 201 3.47 0.47 0.76
N ALA A 202 3.34 0.05 -0.52
CA ALA A 202 2.47 0.73 -1.47
C ALA A 202 0.98 0.61 -1.08
N GLN A 203 0.58 -0.56 -0.59
CA GLN A 203 -0.79 -0.82 -0.15
C GLN A 203 -1.11 -0.11 1.16
N VAL A 204 -0.15 -0.03 2.09
CA VAL A 204 -0.30 0.77 3.33
C VAL A 204 -0.50 2.24 3.00
N ALA A 205 0.35 2.80 2.12
CA ALA A 205 0.21 4.19 1.69
C ALA A 205 -1.14 4.42 0.98
N GLY A 206 -1.54 3.49 0.09
CA GLY A 206 -2.84 3.54 -0.59
C GLY A 206 -4.01 3.51 0.39
N ALA A 207 -4.00 2.61 1.39
CA ALA A 207 -5.03 2.52 2.40
C ALA A 207 -5.13 3.79 3.26
N GLY A 208 -3.99 4.35 3.67
CA GLY A 208 -3.95 5.61 4.42
C GLY A 208 -4.51 6.79 3.62
N LEU A 209 -4.20 6.88 2.33
CA LEU A 209 -4.74 7.91 1.46
C LEU A 209 -6.26 7.73 1.22
N ILE A 210 -6.72 6.48 1.01
CA ILE A 210 -8.16 6.17 0.89
C ILE A 210 -8.88 6.58 2.17
N TYR A 211 -8.33 6.27 3.35
CA TYR A 211 -8.89 6.67 4.63
C TYR A 211 -9.00 8.19 4.75
N ALA A 212 -7.91 8.91 4.45
CA ALA A 212 -7.86 10.36 4.53
C ALA A 212 -8.87 11.04 3.59
N GLU A 213 -8.97 10.57 2.35
CA GLU A 213 -9.91 11.12 1.37
C GLU A 213 -11.37 10.83 1.72
N GLN A 214 -11.65 9.58 2.16
CA GLN A 214 -13.03 9.14 2.37
C GLN A 214 -13.65 9.75 3.62
N PHE A 215 -12.87 9.89 4.68
CA PHE A 215 -13.37 10.33 5.99
C PHE A 215 -12.98 11.78 6.34
N ASN A 216 -12.41 12.55 5.40
CA ASN A 216 -11.92 13.91 5.60
C ASN A 216 -11.01 14.03 6.84
N SER A 217 -10.31 12.98 7.14
CA SER A 217 -9.46 12.89 8.32
C SER A 217 -8.04 13.21 7.89
N PRO A 218 -7.33 14.15 8.50
CA PRO A 218 -5.91 14.29 8.31
C PRO A 218 -5.26 13.03 8.90
N CYS A 219 -5.30 11.91 8.13
CA CYS A 219 -4.58 10.72 8.52
C CYS A 219 -3.13 11.10 8.84
N LEU A 220 -2.46 10.40 9.71
CA LEU A 220 -1.06 10.63 10.14
C LEU A 220 -0.04 10.88 9.00
N LEU A 221 -0.44 10.64 7.75
CA LEU A 221 0.25 11.05 6.53
C LEU A 221 0.01 12.53 6.17
N TYR A 222 -0.90 13.24 6.86
CA TYR A 222 -1.34 14.61 6.54
C TYR A 222 -1.43 15.50 7.79
N THR A 223 -0.34 15.73 8.46
CA THR A 223 -0.30 16.71 9.58
C THR A 223 -0.03 18.14 9.10
N SER A 224 -0.66 18.58 8.01
CA SER A 224 -0.44 19.95 7.53
C SER A 224 -1.48 20.98 7.95
N ASP A 225 -2.60 20.59 8.56
CA ASP A 225 -3.63 21.55 8.98
C ASP A 225 -3.48 22.01 10.44
N ALA A 226 -2.58 21.40 11.21
CA ALA A 226 -2.25 21.92 12.56
C ALA A 226 -1.59 23.31 12.53
N ALA A 227 -1.12 23.78 11.37
CA ALA A 227 -0.57 25.11 11.21
C ALA A 227 -1.66 26.19 11.00
N ASP A 228 -2.86 25.84 10.56
CA ASP A 228 -3.97 26.77 10.37
C ASP A 228 -4.80 26.96 11.65
N ASP A 229 -4.83 25.97 12.55
CA ASP A 229 -5.51 26.09 13.85
C ASP A 229 -4.75 26.97 14.87
N ILE A 230 -3.45 27.19 14.66
CA ILE A 230 -2.64 28.12 15.49
C ILE A 230 -2.84 29.59 15.05
N ARG A 231 -3.48 29.84 13.90
CA ARG A 231 -3.75 31.17 13.36
C ARG A 231 -5.20 31.66 13.60
N ARG A 232 -6.02 30.91 14.29
CA ARG A 232 -7.33 31.33 14.79
C ARG A 232 -7.29 31.48 16.31
#